data_bc3f77efff1ed9359dd10029c80e2c5f
#
_entry.id   bc3f77efff1ed9359dd10029c80e2c5f
#
_cell.length_a   1.000
_cell.length_b   1.000
_cell.length_c   1.000
_cell.angle_alpha   90.00
_cell.angle_beta   90.00
_cell.angle_gamma   90.00
#
_symmetry.space_group_name_H-M   'P 1'
#
loop_
_entity.id
_entity.type
_entity.pdbx_description
1 polymer ?
#
loop_
_entity_poly.entity_id
_entity_poly.type
_entity_poly.pdbx_seq_one_letter_code
_entity_poly.pdbx_strand_id
1 'polypeptide(L)'
;MTLQQLVRPNILAMQPYTCARNEYSGEARAWLDANENSMISGLNRYPDPLQTEVKCRLAGIRGVDVANIFLGVGSDECIDITYRTFCRPGVDNVVAIEPTYGMYSVCAAINDVEYRPVLLHDDFSIDEEALFAAVDANTKVLWICSPNNPTGNAYPLEQLERIASRFEGITVVDEAYVDFSTIGSMVPRLQRLPRLIVMQTFSKAWAAAAMRLGIAYAHSDIIGIFNNVKYPYNINILTQREALKVLDAADEVARVAGSLVSERNRCLLYTSPSPR
;
A
#
# COMPACT_ATOMS: atom_id res chain seq x y z
N MET A 1 -6.45 -7.99 -19.65
CA MET A 1 -6.21 -6.55 -19.98
C MET A 1 -4.74 -6.18 -19.78
N THR A 2 -4.18 -5.27 -20.61
CA THR A 2 -2.83 -4.69 -20.36
C THR A 2 -2.91 -3.60 -19.28
N LEU A 3 -1.77 -3.25 -18.64
CA LEU A 3 -1.75 -2.17 -17.65
C LEU A 3 -2.27 -0.85 -18.24
N GLN A 4 -1.88 -0.51 -19.47
CA GLN A 4 -2.33 0.71 -20.14
C GLN A 4 -3.86 0.77 -20.33
N GLN A 5 -4.52 -0.38 -20.51
CA GLN A 5 -5.99 -0.45 -20.61
C GLN A 5 -6.68 -0.29 -19.24
N LEU A 6 -5.98 -0.55 -18.14
CA LEU A 6 -6.50 -0.39 -16.79
C LEU A 6 -6.36 1.05 -16.28
N VAL A 7 -5.30 1.75 -16.68
CA VAL A 7 -5.06 3.13 -16.26
C VAL A 7 -6.05 4.08 -16.94
N ARG A 8 -6.55 5.05 -16.18
CA ARG A 8 -7.46 6.08 -16.71
C ARG A 8 -6.80 6.84 -17.87
N PRO A 9 -7.52 7.09 -18.99
CA PRO A 9 -6.94 7.74 -20.17
C PRO A 9 -6.34 9.14 -19.89
N ASN A 10 -6.95 9.91 -19.00
CA ASN A 10 -6.43 11.23 -18.61
C ASN A 10 -5.12 11.13 -17.80
N ILE A 11 -4.92 10.05 -17.04
CA ILE A 11 -3.66 9.80 -16.32
C ILE A 11 -2.55 9.40 -17.30
N LEU A 12 -2.87 8.56 -18.29
CA LEU A 12 -1.91 8.19 -19.34
C LEU A 12 -1.48 9.39 -20.20
N ALA A 13 -2.41 10.32 -20.45
CA ALA A 13 -2.14 11.52 -21.26
C ALA A 13 -1.50 12.67 -20.46
N MET A 14 -1.44 12.55 -19.13
CA MET A 14 -0.94 13.59 -18.25
C MET A 14 0.57 13.77 -18.41
N GLN A 15 1.03 15.01 -18.51
CA GLN A 15 2.43 15.36 -18.34
C GLN A 15 2.72 15.46 -16.85
N PRO A 16 3.56 14.57 -16.29
CA PRO A 16 3.89 14.64 -14.87
C PRO A 16 4.65 15.92 -14.54
N TYR A 17 4.48 16.41 -13.33
CA TYR A 17 5.30 17.49 -12.83
C TYR A 17 6.75 17.00 -12.66
N THR A 18 7.70 17.67 -13.33
CA THR A 18 9.14 17.45 -13.12
C THR A 18 9.68 18.54 -12.21
N CYS A 19 10.35 18.15 -11.13
CA CYS A 19 11.10 19.11 -10.33
C CYS A 19 12.53 19.21 -10.84
N ALA A 20 13.11 20.43 -10.87
CA ALA A 20 14.46 20.68 -11.36
C ALA A 20 15.51 19.78 -10.68
N ARG A 21 15.29 19.41 -9.42
CA ARG A 21 16.18 18.52 -8.68
C ARG A 21 16.22 17.09 -9.25
N ASN A 22 15.17 16.62 -9.92
CA ASN A 22 15.18 15.31 -10.59
C ASN A 22 15.91 15.34 -11.93
N GLU A 23 16.14 16.51 -12.50
CA GLU A 23 16.82 16.70 -13.78
C GLU A 23 18.33 16.81 -13.64
N TYR A 24 18.83 17.00 -12.41
CA TYR A 24 20.25 17.15 -12.13
C TYR A 24 20.79 16.01 -11.26
N SER A 25 21.78 15.30 -11.79
CA SER A 25 22.54 14.29 -11.07
C SER A 25 23.97 14.80 -10.84
N GLY A 26 24.33 15.19 -9.61
CA GLY A 26 25.66 15.65 -9.27
C GLY A 26 25.69 16.44 -7.97
N GLU A 27 26.91 16.85 -7.56
CA GLU A 27 27.10 17.75 -6.42
C GLU A 27 27.05 19.20 -6.89
N ALA A 28 26.27 20.04 -6.20
CA ALA A 28 26.24 21.47 -6.44
C ALA A 28 26.73 22.23 -5.20
N ARG A 29 27.59 23.26 -5.41
CA ARG A 29 28.01 24.17 -4.34
C ARG A 29 26.85 25.01 -3.78
N ALA A 30 25.87 25.32 -4.61
CA ALA A 30 24.67 26.05 -4.24
C ALA A 30 23.47 25.50 -5.03
N TRP A 31 22.40 25.19 -4.33
CA TRP A 31 21.14 24.77 -4.90
C TRP A 31 20.24 26.01 -5.04
N LEU A 32 19.91 26.39 -6.26
CA LEU A 32 19.07 27.56 -6.59
C LEU A 32 17.85 27.15 -7.45
N ASP A 33 17.49 25.88 -7.37
CA ASP A 33 16.55 25.20 -8.25
C ASP A 33 15.07 25.33 -7.83
N ALA A 34 14.80 25.68 -6.56
CA ALA A 34 13.45 25.59 -6.00
C ALA A 34 12.98 26.85 -5.24
N ASN A 35 13.64 28.00 -5.44
CA ASN A 35 13.32 29.28 -4.78
C ASN A 35 13.22 29.20 -3.24
N GLU A 36 14.00 28.33 -2.63
CA GLU A 36 14.01 28.11 -1.18
C GLU A 36 14.74 29.28 -0.48
N ASN A 37 14.25 29.64 0.72
CA ASN A 37 14.92 30.65 1.54
C ASN A 37 16.23 30.09 2.11
N SER A 38 17.36 30.57 1.63
CA SER A 38 18.69 30.12 2.07
C SER A 38 19.17 30.81 3.34
N MET A 39 18.49 31.83 3.84
CA MET A 39 18.90 32.62 5.01
C MET A 39 18.58 31.93 6.35
N ILE A 40 17.64 30.98 6.34
CA ILE A 40 17.24 30.21 7.49
C ILE A 40 17.52 28.73 7.19
N SER A 41 18.28 28.08 8.07
CA SER A 41 18.65 26.66 7.88
C SER A 41 17.73 25.71 8.67
N GLY A 42 17.78 24.42 8.31
CA GLY A 42 17.11 23.31 9.02
C GLY A 42 15.99 22.68 8.25
N LEU A 43 14.89 23.38 7.97
CA LEU A 43 13.73 22.87 7.24
C LEU A 43 13.43 23.65 5.96
N ASN A 44 14.38 24.43 5.51
CA ASN A 44 14.22 25.32 4.35
C ASN A 44 14.38 24.61 3.01
N ARG A 45 14.76 23.35 2.97
CA ARG A 45 14.97 22.59 1.73
C ARG A 45 13.83 21.58 1.52
N TYR A 46 13.33 21.49 0.28
CA TYR A 46 12.42 20.42 -0.09
C TYR A 46 13.09 19.05 0.12
N PRO A 47 12.33 18.03 0.54
CA PRO A 47 12.84 16.67 0.70
C PRO A 47 13.11 16.03 -0.66
N ASP A 48 13.78 14.85 -0.64
CA ASP A 48 13.86 13.98 -1.82
C ASP A 48 12.44 13.57 -2.25
N PRO A 49 12.01 13.94 -3.47
CA PRO A 49 10.67 13.64 -3.98
C PRO A 49 10.45 12.14 -4.24
N LEU A 50 11.52 11.36 -4.36
CA LEU A 50 11.46 9.92 -4.59
C LEU A 50 11.75 9.09 -3.33
N GLN A 51 12.11 9.73 -2.21
CA GLN A 51 12.43 9.09 -0.92
C GLN A 51 13.46 7.96 -1.07
N THR A 52 14.48 8.19 -1.87
CA THR A 52 15.43 7.18 -2.36
C THR A 52 16.08 6.40 -1.21
N GLU A 53 16.56 7.08 -0.17
CA GLU A 53 17.25 6.45 0.95
C GLU A 53 16.32 5.51 1.74
N VAL A 54 15.10 5.96 2.03
CA VAL A 54 14.08 5.15 2.71
C VAL A 54 13.71 3.92 1.88
N LYS A 55 13.52 4.10 0.57
CA LYS A 55 13.22 2.98 -0.35
C LYS A 55 14.39 2.00 -0.46
N CYS A 56 15.63 2.46 -0.49
CA CYS A 56 16.80 1.58 -0.48
C CYS A 56 16.86 0.68 0.76
N ARG A 57 16.54 1.24 1.94
CA ARG A 57 16.48 0.45 3.18
C ARG A 57 15.33 -0.57 3.15
N LEU A 58 14.15 -0.16 2.72
CA LEU A 58 12.99 -1.06 2.55
C LEU A 58 13.26 -2.16 1.53
N ALA A 59 13.90 -1.83 0.41
CA ALA A 59 14.28 -2.78 -0.63
C ALA A 59 15.18 -3.91 -0.07
N GLY A 60 16.17 -3.54 0.75
CA GLY A 60 17.02 -4.51 1.44
C GLY A 60 16.26 -5.40 2.44
N ILE A 61 15.33 -4.84 3.20
CA ILE A 61 14.53 -5.59 4.19
C ILE A 61 13.55 -6.56 3.52
N ARG A 62 12.91 -6.13 2.43
CA ARG A 62 11.82 -6.89 1.76
C ARG A 62 12.28 -7.71 0.55
N GLY A 63 13.55 -7.58 0.12
CA GLY A 63 14.09 -8.32 -1.01
C GLY A 63 13.46 -7.94 -2.36
N VAL A 64 13.17 -6.65 -2.58
CA VAL A 64 12.58 -6.11 -3.82
C VAL A 64 13.44 -4.97 -4.36
N ASP A 65 13.26 -4.62 -5.63
CA ASP A 65 13.93 -3.44 -6.19
C ASP A 65 13.29 -2.13 -5.69
N VAL A 66 14.08 -1.07 -5.59
CA VAL A 66 13.61 0.29 -5.25
C VAL A 66 12.49 0.75 -6.18
N ALA A 67 12.57 0.38 -7.47
CA ALA A 67 11.56 0.68 -8.47
C ALA A 67 10.19 0.02 -8.20
N ASN A 68 10.12 -0.97 -7.32
CA ASN A 68 8.89 -1.64 -6.92
C ASN A 68 8.24 -1.01 -5.68
N ILE A 69 8.74 0.11 -5.17
CA ILE A 69 8.30 0.72 -3.91
C ILE A 69 7.71 2.11 -4.15
N PHE A 70 6.51 2.33 -3.66
CA PHE A 70 5.88 3.63 -3.53
C PHE A 70 5.68 3.95 -2.03
N LEU A 71 5.91 5.21 -1.64
CA LEU A 71 5.64 5.69 -0.28
C LEU A 71 4.54 6.74 -0.30
N GLY A 72 3.52 6.51 0.53
CA GLY A 72 2.36 7.39 0.69
C GLY A 72 2.20 7.94 2.11
N VAL A 73 1.43 9.02 2.26
CA VAL A 73 1.03 9.59 3.57
C VAL A 73 0.04 8.65 4.24
N GLY A 74 0.56 7.63 4.91
CA GLY A 74 -0.17 6.45 5.36
C GLY A 74 -0.55 5.53 4.19
N SER A 75 -1.05 4.34 4.51
CA SER A 75 -1.66 3.46 3.49
C SER A 75 -2.91 4.10 2.86
N ASP A 76 -3.49 5.11 3.50
CA ASP A 76 -4.65 5.83 2.98
C ASP A 76 -4.33 6.54 1.66
N GLU A 77 -3.14 7.15 1.50
CA GLU A 77 -2.72 7.71 0.21
C GLU A 77 -2.50 6.60 -0.83
N CYS A 78 -2.02 5.42 -0.42
CA CYS A 78 -1.88 4.28 -1.33
C CYS A 78 -3.25 3.79 -1.83
N ILE A 79 -4.27 3.81 -0.97
CA ILE A 79 -5.65 3.50 -1.35
C ILE A 79 -6.17 4.56 -2.34
N ASP A 80 -6.12 5.83 -1.97
CA ASP A 80 -6.65 6.92 -2.78
C ASP A 80 -5.98 7.01 -4.17
N ILE A 81 -4.65 6.90 -4.23
CA ILE A 81 -3.92 6.95 -5.51
C ILE A 81 -4.29 5.77 -6.42
N THR A 82 -4.63 4.61 -5.85
CA THR A 82 -5.12 3.45 -6.61
C THR A 82 -6.45 3.79 -7.30
N TYR A 83 -7.41 4.38 -6.57
CA TYR A 83 -8.66 4.84 -7.17
C TYR A 83 -8.43 5.89 -8.26
N ARG A 84 -7.65 6.91 -7.95
CA ARG A 84 -7.35 8.00 -8.92
C ARG A 84 -6.64 7.52 -10.17
N THR A 85 -5.86 6.45 -10.07
CA THR A 85 -5.12 5.90 -11.20
C THR A 85 -5.97 5.01 -12.08
N PHE A 86 -6.78 4.13 -11.50
CA PHE A 86 -7.42 3.05 -12.24
C PHE A 86 -8.92 3.20 -12.43
N CYS A 87 -9.63 3.94 -11.58
CA CYS A 87 -11.09 3.99 -11.59
C CYS A 87 -11.60 5.31 -12.18
N ARG A 88 -12.39 5.25 -13.23
CA ARG A 88 -13.08 6.42 -13.81
C ARG A 88 -14.30 6.75 -12.95
N PRO A 89 -14.43 8.01 -12.45
CA PRO A 89 -15.59 8.43 -11.68
C PRO A 89 -16.91 8.19 -12.43
N GLY A 90 -17.94 7.73 -11.74
CA GLY A 90 -19.27 7.49 -12.28
C GLY A 90 -19.38 6.37 -13.33
N VAL A 91 -18.30 5.62 -13.58
CA VAL A 91 -18.26 4.59 -14.64
C VAL A 91 -17.75 3.24 -14.12
N ASP A 92 -16.62 3.26 -13.43
CA ASP A 92 -15.96 2.04 -12.99
C ASP A 92 -16.38 1.67 -11.57
N ASN A 93 -16.16 0.40 -11.21
CA ASN A 93 -16.45 -0.11 -9.89
C ASN A 93 -15.24 -0.86 -9.31
N VAL A 94 -15.33 -1.11 -8.02
CA VAL A 94 -14.40 -1.95 -7.28
C VAL A 94 -15.16 -3.00 -6.49
N VAL A 95 -14.53 -4.14 -6.27
CA VAL A 95 -15.06 -5.23 -5.44
C VAL A 95 -14.18 -5.37 -4.20
N ALA A 96 -14.78 -5.59 -3.05
CA ALA A 96 -14.06 -5.85 -1.80
C ALA A 96 -14.76 -6.92 -0.97
N ILE A 97 -13.98 -7.71 -0.22
CA ILE A 97 -14.52 -8.59 0.81
C ILE A 97 -15.11 -7.75 1.96
N GLU A 98 -16.17 -8.22 2.62
CA GLU A 98 -16.79 -7.58 3.79
C GLU A 98 -17.15 -8.63 4.87
N PRO A 99 -17.00 -8.29 6.18
CA PRO A 99 -16.51 -7.00 6.70
C PRO A 99 -15.00 -6.83 6.51
N THR A 100 -14.57 -5.60 6.20
CA THR A 100 -13.15 -5.26 6.03
C THR A 100 -12.84 -3.81 6.43
N TYR A 101 -11.66 -3.29 6.07
CA TYR A 101 -11.23 -1.93 6.40
C TYR A 101 -12.08 -0.89 5.66
N GLY A 102 -12.79 -0.04 6.42
CA GLY A 102 -13.78 0.89 5.88
C GLY A 102 -13.25 1.97 4.93
N MET A 103 -11.93 2.24 4.89
CA MET A 103 -11.39 3.25 3.99
C MET A 103 -11.50 2.88 2.51
N TYR A 104 -11.67 1.61 2.17
CA TYR A 104 -11.91 1.25 0.77
C TYR A 104 -13.22 1.84 0.26
N SER A 105 -14.31 1.68 1.02
CA SER A 105 -15.61 2.25 0.66
C SER A 105 -15.63 3.79 0.74
N VAL A 106 -14.93 4.37 1.72
CA VAL A 106 -14.81 5.83 1.86
C VAL A 106 -14.07 6.42 0.66
N CYS A 107 -12.92 5.85 0.27
CA CYS A 107 -12.18 6.32 -0.90
C CYS A 107 -12.94 6.09 -2.21
N ALA A 108 -13.73 5.01 -2.32
CA ALA A 108 -14.63 4.81 -3.45
C ALA A 108 -15.65 5.96 -3.56
N ALA A 109 -16.32 6.31 -2.45
CA ALA A 109 -17.28 7.41 -2.41
C ALA A 109 -16.62 8.77 -2.74
N ILE A 110 -15.43 9.07 -2.22
CA ILE A 110 -14.69 10.30 -2.52
C ILE A 110 -14.37 10.41 -4.01
N ASN A 111 -14.06 9.28 -4.65
CA ASN A 111 -13.68 9.23 -6.07
C ASN A 111 -14.86 8.97 -7.02
N ASP A 112 -16.11 8.98 -6.52
CA ASP A 112 -17.32 8.68 -7.30
C ASP A 112 -17.22 7.33 -8.04
N VAL A 113 -16.78 6.28 -7.32
CA VAL A 113 -16.61 4.91 -7.82
C VAL A 113 -17.57 3.98 -7.10
N GLU A 114 -18.30 3.14 -7.83
CA GLU A 114 -19.19 2.15 -7.23
C GLU A 114 -18.39 1.14 -6.41
N TYR A 115 -18.79 0.96 -5.13
CA TYR A 115 -18.21 -0.03 -4.23
C TYR A 115 -19.14 -1.23 -4.11
N ARG A 116 -18.64 -2.42 -4.44
CA ARG A 116 -19.40 -3.69 -4.39
C ARG A 116 -18.86 -4.56 -3.27
N PRO A 117 -19.54 -4.64 -2.13
CA PRO A 117 -19.17 -5.53 -1.04
C PRO A 117 -19.55 -6.98 -1.37
N VAL A 118 -18.66 -7.91 -1.04
CA VAL A 118 -18.90 -9.35 -1.08
C VAL A 118 -18.71 -9.91 0.32
N LEU A 119 -19.76 -10.45 0.90
CA LEU A 119 -19.72 -10.96 2.27
C LEU A 119 -18.80 -12.19 2.36
N LEU A 120 -18.00 -12.22 3.40
CA LEU A 120 -17.26 -13.41 3.81
C LEU A 120 -18.25 -14.47 4.31
N HIS A 121 -17.84 -15.74 4.28
CA HIS A 121 -18.59 -16.81 4.96
C HIS A 121 -18.62 -16.59 6.49
N ASP A 122 -19.45 -17.35 7.20
CA ASP A 122 -19.61 -17.26 8.66
C ASP A 122 -18.29 -17.54 9.42
N ASP A 123 -17.36 -18.29 8.82
CA ASP A 123 -16.02 -18.56 9.34
C ASP A 123 -14.98 -17.52 8.88
N PHE A 124 -15.42 -16.44 8.25
CA PHE A 124 -14.61 -15.38 7.65
C PHE A 124 -13.71 -15.82 6.49
N SER A 125 -13.93 -16.97 5.89
CA SER A 125 -13.29 -17.37 4.64
C SER A 125 -13.87 -16.59 3.45
N ILE A 126 -13.06 -16.46 2.37
CA ILE A 126 -13.49 -15.76 1.14
C ILE A 126 -14.40 -16.68 0.33
N ASP A 127 -15.58 -16.18 -0.01
CA ASP A 127 -16.44 -16.79 -1.05
C ASP A 127 -15.91 -16.36 -2.43
N GLU A 128 -15.07 -17.21 -3.04
CA GLU A 128 -14.48 -16.91 -4.35
C GLU A 128 -15.52 -16.88 -5.47
N GLU A 129 -16.59 -17.65 -5.38
CA GLU A 129 -17.67 -17.67 -6.38
C GLU A 129 -18.45 -16.35 -6.36
N ALA A 130 -18.87 -15.92 -5.18
CA ALA A 130 -19.55 -14.63 -5.00
C ALA A 130 -18.62 -13.46 -5.36
N LEU A 131 -17.32 -13.54 -5.01
CA LEU A 131 -16.32 -12.53 -5.35
C LEU A 131 -16.24 -12.30 -6.86
N PHE A 132 -16.13 -13.38 -7.64
CA PHE A 132 -16.05 -13.27 -9.09
C PHE A 132 -17.41 -13.04 -9.77
N ALA A 133 -18.52 -13.39 -9.13
CA ALA A 133 -19.86 -13.04 -9.61
C ALA A 133 -20.14 -11.52 -9.52
N ALA A 134 -19.49 -10.81 -8.57
CA ALA A 134 -19.60 -9.36 -8.44
C ALA A 134 -18.75 -8.58 -9.44
N VAL A 135 -17.83 -9.25 -10.16
CA VAL A 135 -16.92 -8.64 -11.15
C VAL A 135 -17.62 -8.50 -12.51
N ASP A 136 -17.47 -7.33 -13.12
CA ASP A 136 -17.90 -7.07 -14.49
C ASP A 136 -16.80 -6.35 -15.33
N ALA A 137 -17.13 -5.92 -16.54
CA ALA A 137 -16.19 -5.23 -17.43
C ALA A 137 -15.69 -3.87 -16.89
N ASN A 138 -16.43 -3.25 -15.97
CA ASN A 138 -16.08 -1.99 -15.34
C ASN A 138 -15.35 -2.18 -14.00
N THR A 139 -15.18 -3.41 -13.52
CA THR A 139 -14.45 -3.68 -12.28
C THR A 139 -12.95 -3.48 -12.50
N LYS A 140 -12.37 -2.49 -11.83
CA LYS A 140 -10.95 -2.13 -11.99
C LYS A 140 -10.06 -2.62 -10.87
N VAL A 141 -10.59 -2.65 -9.65
CA VAL A 141 -9.79 -3.02 -8.47
C VAL A 141 -10.55 -4.03 -7.62
N LEU A 142 -9.81 -5.01 -7.13
CA LEU A 142 -10.24 -5.97 -6.13
C LEU A 142 -9.46 -5.73 -4.84
N TRP A 143 -10.16 -5.49 -3.72
CA TRP A 143 -9.58 -5.21 -2.42
C TRP A 143 -9.68 -6.44 -1.50
N ILE A 144 -8.53 -6.90 -0.99
CA ILE A 144 -8.45 -7.99 -0.01
C ILE A 144 -7.52 -7.56 1.12
N CYS A 145 -8.02 -7.48 2.34
CA CYS A 145 -7.22 -7.23 3.54
C CYS A 145 -6.77 -8.57 4.13
N SER A 146 -5.45 -8.78 4.29
CA SER A 146 -4.91 -10.03 4.84
C SER A 146 -3.59 -9.80 5.59
N PRO A 147 -3.53 -9.93 6.91
CA PRO A 147 -4.64 -10.26 7.83
C PRO A 147 -5.78 -9.23 7.80
N ASN A 148 -7.01 -9.72 7.86
CA ASN A 148 -8.19 -8.85 7.71
C ASN A 148 -8.50 -8.06 9.00
N ASN A 149 -8.92 -6.85 8.84
CA ASN A 149 -9.49 -6.00 9.89
C ASN A 149 -11.00 -5.80 9.60
N PRO A 150 -11.95 -6.24 10.47
CA PRO A 150 -11.75 -6.50 11.91
C PRO A 150 -11.60 -7.99 12.29
N THR A 151 -11.71 -8.94 11.38
CA THR A 151 -11.88 -10.36 11.69
C THR A 151 -10.60 -11.03 12.21
N GLY A 152 -9.41 -10.48 11.87
CA GLY A 152 -8.11 -10.91 12.38
C GLY A 152 -7.53 -12.17 11.71
N ASN A 153 -8.27 -12.83 10.82
CA ASN A 153 -7.80 -13.98 10.07
C ASN A 153 -6.94 -13.54 8.87
N ALA A 154 -6.03 -14.41 8.45
CA ALA A 154 -5.21 -14.23 7.25
C ALA A 154 -5.53 -15.35 6.26
N TYR A 155 -5.49 -15.03 4.98
CA TYR A 155 -5.79 -15.99 3.92
C TYR A 155 -4.52 -16.65 3.42
N PRO A 156 -4.58 -17.97 3.01
CA PRO A 156 -3.44 -18.65 2.42
C PRO A 156 -2.89 -17.91 1.20
N LEU A 157 -1.56 -17.80 1.10
CA LEU A 157 -0.91 -17.08 -0.01
C LEU A 157 -1.26 -17.66 -1.38
N GLU A 158 -1.45 -18.99 -1.46
CA GLU A 158 -1.86 -19.70 -2.68
C GLU A 158 -3.29 -19.32 -3.10
N GLN A 159 -4.18 -19.04 -2.15
CA GLN A 159 -5.53 -18.54 -2.42
C GLN A 159 -5.48 -17.12 -2.99
N LEU A 160 -4.72 -16.24 -2.33
CA LEU A 160 -4.53 -14.85 -2.81
C LEU A 160 -3.87 -14.81 -4.20
N GLU A 161 -2.88 -15.66 -4.44
CA GLU A 161 -2.22 -15.80 -5.75
C GLU A 161 -3.19 -16.28 -6.83
N ARG A 162 -4.04 -17.27 -6.51
CA ARG A 162 -5.06 -17.77 -7.42
C ARG A 162 -6.08 -16.69 -7.78
N ILE A 163 -6.58 -15.96 -6.79
CA ILE A 163 -7.52 -14.84 -6.99
C ILE A 163 -6.87 -13.75 -7.87
N ALA A 164 -5.65 -13.31 -7.51
CA ALA A 164 -4.93 -12.27 -8.26
C ALA A 164 -4.60 -12.70 -9.69
N SER A 165 -4.32 -13.97 -9.93
CA SER A 165 -4.06 -14.50 -11.27
C SER A 165 -5.32 -14.55 -12.14
N ARG A 166 -6.47 -14.86 -11.53
CA ARG A 166 -7.76 -14.98 -12.24
C ARG A 166 -8.36 -13.62 -12.57
N PHE A 167 -8.16 -12.60 -11.70
CA PHE A 167 -8.71 -11.28 -11.93
C PHE A 167 -7.92 -10.50 -12.98
N GLU A 168 -8.59 -9.94 -13.98
CA GLU A 168 -7.95 -9.18 -15.05
C GLU A 168 -7.66 -7.71 -14.74
N GLY A 169 -8.19 -7.18 -13.64
CA GLY A 169 -7.92 -5.85 -13.11
C GLY A 169 -6.75 -5.82 -12.13
N ILE A 170 -6.71 -4.80 -11.29
CA ILE A 170 -5.70 -4.63 -10.22
C ILE A 170 -6.18 -5.33 -8.96
N THR A 171 -5.43 -6.30 -8.47
CA THR A 171 -5.67 -6.88 -7.13
C THR A 171 -4.81 -6.14 -6.11
N VAL A 172 -5.44 -5.62 -5.07
CA VAL A 172 -4.74 -5.03 -3.92
C VAL A 172 -4.87 -5.98 -2.74
N VAL A 173 -3.73 -6.41 -2.21
CA VAL A 173 -3.66 -7.13 -0.93
C VAL A 173 -3.13 -6.16 0.12
N ASP A 174 -4.01 -5.79 1.05
CA ASP A 174 -3.65 -4.92 2.16
C ASP A 174 -3.10 -5.75 3.30
N GLU A 175 -1.79 -5.64 3.48
CA GLU A 175 -0.99 -6.33 4.47
C GLU A 175 -0.64 -5.43 5.68
N ALA A 176 -1.49 -4.49 6.06
CA ALA A 176 -1.23 -3.60 7.19
C ALA A 176 -0.88 -4.34 8.49
N TYR A 177 -1.30 -5.59 8.62
CA TYR A 177 -1.09 -6.43 9.81
C TYR A 177 -0.19 -7.65 9.55
N VAL A 178 0.50 -7.72 8.43
CA VAL A 178 1.31 -8.89 8.02
C VAL A 178 2.39 -9.27 9.03
N ASP A 179 3.01 -8.29 9.68
CA ASP A 179 4.07 -8.53 10.67
C ASP A 179 3.57 -9.27 11.92
N PHE A 180 2.24 -9.39 12.13
CA PHE A 180 1.61 -10.22 13.17
C PHE A 180 1.17 -11.59 12.69
N SER A 181 1.42 -11.93 11.43
CA SER A 181 0.98 -13.18 10.79
C SER A 181 2.14 -14.14 10.56
N THR A 182 1.86 -15.43 10.67
CA THR A 182 2.81 -16.50 10.30
C THR A 182 2.66 -16.96 8.85
N ILE A 183 1.64 -16.48 8.13
CA ILE A 183 1.37 -16.91 6.74
C ILE A 183 2.38 -16.30 5.77
N GLY A 184 2.95 -15.13 6.11
CA GLY A 184 3.89 -14.42 5.25
C GLY A 184 3.23 -13.36 4.37
N SER A 185 3.99 -12.85 3.38
CA SER A 185 3.62 -11.72 2.53
C SER A 185 3.49 -12.12 1.06
N MET A 186 2.63 -11.42 0.34
CA MET A 186 2.50 -11.50 -1.13
C MET A 186 3.62 -10.75 -1.88
N VAL A 187 4.44 -9.95 -1.20
CA VAL A 187 5.54 -9.19 -1.82
C VAL A 187 6.46 -10.05 -2.70
N PRO A 188 6.90 -11.26 -2.31
CA PRO A 188 7.74 -12.11 -3.17
C PRO A 188 7.06 -12.58 -4.48
N ARG A 189 5.74 -12.42 -4.60
CA ARG A 189 4.96 -12.84 -5.77
C ARG A 189 4.80 -11.76 -6.85
N LEU A 190 5.27 -10.53 -6.59
CA LEU A 190 5.11 -9.39 -7.51
C LEU A 190 5.66 -9.66 -8.92
N GLN A 191 6.78 -10.37 -9.03
CA GLN A 191 7.37 -10.67 -10.34
C GLN A 191 6.45 -11.56 -11.22
N ARG A 192 5.63 -12.41 -10.60
CA ARG A 192 4.70 -13.31 -11.31
C ARG A 192 3.32 -12.71 -11.51
N LEU A 193 2.99 -11.68 -10.73
CA LEU A 193 1.67 -11.04 -10.70
C LEU A 193 1.79 -9.54 -11.02
N PRO A 194 1.95 -9.15 -12.28
CA PRO A 194 2.24 -7.75 -12.65
C PRO A 194 1.09 -6.77 -12.37
N ARG A 195 -0.09 -7.27 -12.01
CA ARG A 195 -1.27 -6.47 -11.61
C ARG A 195 -1.56 -6.54 -10.10
N LEU A 196 -0.62 -7.06 -9.31
CA LEU A 196 -0.71 -7.11 -7.86
C LEU A 196 -0.12 -5.83 -7.26
N ILE A 197 -0.83 -5.25 -6.30
CA ILE A 197 -0.34 -4.23 -5.38
C ILE A 197 -0.41 -4.83 -3.97
N VAL A 198 0.68 -4.77 -3.23
CA VAL A 198 0.73 -5.17 -1.83
C VAL A 198 0.94 -3.93 -0.99
N MET A 199 0.04 -3.64 -0.06
CA MET A 199 0.14 -2.48 0.81
C MET A 199 0.60 -2.88 2.20
N GLN A 200 1.50 -2.08 2.77
CA GLN A 200 1.96 -2.20 4.16
C GLN A 200 2.01 -0.83 4.83
N THR A 201 2.20 -0.78 6.14
CA THR A 201 2.19 0.49 6.88
C THR A 201 3.14 0.46 8.06
N PHE A 202 3.72 1.62 8.39
CA PHE A 202 4.45 1.84 9.62
C PHE A 202 3.53 2.04 10.84
N SER A 203 2.23 2.18 10.63
CA SER A 203 1.27 2.55 11.68
C SER A 203 0.97 1.44 12.69
N LYS A 204 1.26 0.18 12.38
CA LYS A 204 0.85 -0.99 13.19
C LYS A 204 2.05 -1.61 13.90
N ALA A 205 2.61 -2.70 13.41
CA ALA A 205 3.72 -3.41 14.05
C ALA A 205 4.96 -2.53 14.27
N TRP A 206 5.22 -1.60 13.37
CA TRP A 206 6.33 -0.65 13.44
C TRP A 206 6.13 0.47 14.49
N ALA A 207 4.97 0.52 15.17
CA ALA A 207 4.63 1.47 16.24
C ALA A 207 4.84 2.95 15.87
N ALA A 208 4.75 3.30 14.59
CA ALA A 208 5.09 4.63 14.07
C ALA A 208 3.89 5.31 13.37
N ALA A 209 2.67 5.15 13.92
CA ALA A 209 1.44 5.71 13.37
C ALA A 209 1.49 7.23 13.17
N ALA A 210 2.19 7.95 14.05
CA ALA A 210 2.33 9.41 13.98
C ALA A 210 3.13 9.89 12.77
N MET A 211 4.00 9.05 12.19
CA MET A 211 4.77 9.40 10.99
C MET A 211 3.91 9.49 9.72
N ARG A 212 2.70 8.91 9.75
CA ARG A 212 1.83 8.84 8.56
C ARG A 212 2.57 8.30 7.35
N LEU A 213 3.20 7.13 7.45
CA LEU A 213 3.92 6.50 6.35
C LEU A 213 3.34 5.13 6.01
N GLY A 214 2.90 4.99 4.76
CA GLY A 214 2.43 3.75 4.14
C GLY A 214 3.29 3.38 2.94
N ILE A 215 3.21 2.13 2.54
CA ILE A 215 4.01 1.55 1.47
C ILE A 215 3.07 0.82 0.52
N ALA A 216 3.27 0.99 -0.79
CA ALA A 216 2.75 0.08 -1.79
C ALA A 216 3.92 -0.56 -2.54
N TYR A 217 3.88 -1.88 -2.64
CA TYR A 217 4.79 -2.68 -3.45
C TYR A 217 4.03 -3.16 -4.69
N ALA A 218 4.58 -2.93 -5.87
CA ALA A 218 3.97 -3.37 -7.12
C ALA A 218 5.02 -3.50 -8.24
N HIS A 219 4.60 -3.93 -9.42
CA HIS A 219 5.44 -3.86 -10.61
C HIS A 219 5.91 -2.42 -10.86
N SER A 220 7.15 -2.24 -11.33
CA SER A 220 7.77 -0.93 -11.56
C SER A 220 6.92 0.01 -12.42
N ASP A 221 6.18 -0.51 -13.39
CA ASP A 221 5.30 0.29 -14.25
C ASP A 221 4.14 0.92 -13.44
N ILE A 222 3.54 0.18 -12.49
CA ILE A 222 2.51 0.71 -11.58
C ILE A 222 3.11 1.79 -10.70
N ILE A 223 4.29 1.52 -10.11
CA ILE A 223 5.00 2.48 -9.25
C ILE A 223 5.38 3.74 -10.01
N GLY A 224 5.81 3.61 -11.28
CA GLY A 224 6.07 4.75 -12.17
C GLY A 224 4.83 5.64 -12.35
N ILE A 225 3.66 5.03 -12.59
CA ILE A 225 2.41 5.78 -12.72
C ILE A 225 2.02 6.46 -11.38
N PHE A 226 2.15 5.77 -10.24
CA PHE A 226 1.88 6.36 -8.93
C PHE A 226 2.79 7.56 -8.64
N ASN A 227 4.08 7.48 -8.99
CA ASN A 227 5.02 8.59 -8.84
C ASN A 227 4.65 9.79 -9.73
N ASN A 228 4.01 9.57 -10.87
CA ASN A 228 3.52 10.65 -11.75
C ASN A 228 2.24 11.30 -11.21
N VAL A 229 1.38 10.53 -10.50
CA VAL A 229 0.08 10.99 -9.99
C VAL A 229 0.19 11.66 -8.61
N LYS A 230 1.14 11.22 -7.78
CA LYS A 230 1.33 11.79 -6.43
C LYS A 230 1.78 13.25 -6.48
N TYR A 231 1.58 13.98 -5.39
CA TYR A 231 2.27 15.26 -5.21
C TYR A 231 3.78 15.07 -5.12
N PRO A 232 4.60 15.96 -5.73
CA PRO A 232 6.06 15.76 -5.83
C PRO A 232 6.73 15.47 -4.49
N TYR A 233 6.38 16.22 -3.45
CA TYR A 233 7.00 16.15 -2.13
C TYR A 233 6.00 15.60 -1.09
N ASN A 234 5.27 14.54 -1.44
CA ASN A 234 4.22 13.97 -0.58
C ASN A 234 4.73 13.54 0.81
N ILE A 235 5.96 13.05 0.92
CA ILE A 235 6.57 12.67 2.20
C ILE A 235 7.58 13.73 2.62
N ASN A 236 7.30 14.42 3.72
CA ASN A 236 8.15 15.47 4.26
C ASN A 236 9.48 14.94 4.83
N ILE A 237 10.47 15.83 4.99
CA ILE A 237 11.82 15.44 5.44
C ILE A 237 11.85 14.87 6.85
N LEU A 238 10.95 15.31 7.75
CA LEU A 238 10.90 14.80 9.13
C LEU A 238 10.46 13.33 9.12
N THR A 239 9.42 13.01 8.34
CA THR A 239 8.96 11.64 8.15
C THR A 239 10.05 10.76 7.52
N GLN A 240 10.78 11.25 6.50
CA GLN A 240 11.86 10.47 5.88
C GLN A 240 12.99 10.18 6.88
N ARG A 241 13.40 11.16 7.67
CA ARG A 241 14.44 10.98 8.71
C ARG A 241 14.01 10.02 9.82
N GLU A 242 12.78 10.13 10.30
CA GLU A 242 12.28 9.20 11.31
C GLU A 242 12.08 7.80 10.76
N ALA A 243 11.65 7.65 9.50
CA ALA A 243 11.52 6.35 8.84
C ALA A 243 12.85 5.58 8.83
N LEU A 244 13.97 6.25 8.55
CA LEU A 244 15.29 5.62 8.58
C LEU A 244 15.64 5.08 9.97
N LYS A 245 15.37 5.86 11.03
CA LYS A 245 15.60 5.41 12.41
C LYS A 245 14.74 4.20 12.78
N VAL A 246 13.46 4.22 12.38
CA VAL A 246 12.55 3.10 12.64
C VAL A 246 12.99 1.85 11.87
N LEU A 247 13.48 2.01 10.64
CA LEU A 247 13.98 0.89 9.83
C LEU A 247 15.29 0.29 10.41
N ASP A 248 16.11 1.07 11.10
CA ASP A 248 17.29 0.57 11.81
C ASP A 248 16.91 -0.34 13.01
N ALA A 249 15.69 -0.23 13.52
CA ALA A 249 15.15 -1.05 14.62
C ALA A 249 14.31 -2.25 14.13
N ALA A 250 14.45 -2.70 12.87
CA ALA A 250 13.61 -3.75 12.27
C ALA A 250 13.57 -5.05 13.10
N ASP A 251 14.71 -5.49 13.64
CA ASP A 251 14.79 -6.71 14.47
C ASP A 251 14.03 -6.56 15.78
N GLU A 252 14.04 -5.37 16.39
CA GLU A 252 13.26 -5.08 17.59
C GLU A 252 11.76 -5.10 17.28
N VAL A 253 11.35 -4.51 16.16
CA VAL A 253 9.95 -4.53 15.70
C VAL A 253 9.46 -5.98 15.55
N ALA A 254 10.24 -6.84 14.90
CA ALA A 254 9.90 -8.25 14.73
C ALA A 254 9.76 -8.97 16.09
N ARG A 255 10.69 -8.71 17.02
CA ARG A 255 10.64 -9.28 18.38
C ARG A 255 9.39 -8.83 19.15
N VAL A 256 9.07 -7.54 19.10
CA VAL A 256 7.89 -6.98 19.78
C VAL A 256 6.60 -7.52 19.17
N ALA A 257 6.50 -7.58 17.83
CA ALA A 257 5.35 -8.16 17.15
C ALA A 257 5.12 -9.63 17.58
N GLY A 258 6.19 -10.43 17.65
CA GLY A 258 6.12 -11.81 18.17
C GLY A 258 5.64 -11.88 19.61
N SER A 259 6.09 -10.95 20.49
CA SER A 259 5.65 -10.89 21.88
C SER A 259 4.15 -10.54 21.99
N LEU A 260 3.67 -9.60 21.15
CA LEU A 260 2.25 -9.23 21.11
C LEU A 260 1.37 -10.40 20.64
N VAL A 261 1.81 -11.14 19.64
CA VAL A 261 1.11 -12.36 19.17
C VAL A 261 1.04 -13.41 20.28
N SER A 262 2.15 -13.65 20.98
CA SER A 262 2.21 -14.61 22.09
C SER A 262 1.27 -14.19 23.23
N GLU A 263 1.27 -12.92 23.59
CA GLU A 263 0.40 -12.40 24.66
C GLU A 263 -1.09 -12.44 24.27
N ARG A 264 -1.41 -12.09 23.03
CA ARG A 264 -2.77 -12.27 22.48
C ARG A 264 -3.25 -13.70 22.64
N ASN A 265 -2.43 -14.66 22.24
CA ASN A 265 -2.79 -16.09 22.31
C ASN A 265 -2.97 -16.52 23.78
N ARG A 266 -2.13 -16.05 24.69
CA ARG A 266 -2.27 -16.28 26.12
C ARG A 266 -3.60 -15.71 26.65
N CYS A 267 -3.93 -14.45 26.32
CA CYS A 267 -5.18 -13.82 26.76
C CYS A 267 -6.41 -14.56 26.24
N LEU A 268 -6.42 -15.00 25.00
CA LEU A 268 -7.54 -15.73 24.40
C LEU A 268 -7.85 -17.07 25.14
N LEU A 269 -6.83 -17.72 25.69
CA LEU A 269 -7.03 -18.93 26.52
C LEU A 269 -7.84 -18.65 27.78
N TYR A 270 -7.76 -17.43 28.36
CA TYR A 270 -8.49 -17.06 29.57
C TYR A 270 -9.85 -16.44 29.27
N THR A 271 -10.04 -15.85 28.11
CA THR A 271 -11.25 -15.13 27.73
C THR A 271 -12.21 -15.94 26.87
N SER A 272 -11.74 -17.03 26.25
CA SER A 272 -12.61 -17.97 25.54
C SER A 272 -13.53 -18.68 26.51
N PRO A 273 -14.86 -18.77 26.25
CA PRO A 273 -15.74 -19.56 27.09
C PRO A 273 -15.25 -20.99 27.10
N SER A 274 -15.08 -21.55 28.30
CA SER A 274 -14.74 -22.97 28.46
C SER A 274 -15.78 -23.80 27.73
N PRO A 275 -15.38 -24.78 26.91
CA PRO A 275 -16.35 -25.70 26.36
C PRO A 275 -17.04 -26.42 27.54
N ARG A 276 -18.34 -26.19 27.68
CA ARG A 276 -19.20 -26.92 28.62
C ARG A 276 -19.73 -28.18 27.94
#